data_6d88c2be727e0b72818b2fff6692e922
#
_entry.id   6d88c2be727e0b72818b2fff6692e922
#
_cell.length_a   1.000
_cell.length_b   1.000
_cell.length_c   1.000
_cell.angle_alpha   90.00
_cell.angle_beta   90.00
_cell.angle_gamma   90.00
#
_symmetry.space_group_name_H-M   'P 1'
#
loop_
_entity.id
_entity.type
_entity.pdbx_description
1 polymer ?
#
loop_
_entity_poly.entity_id
_entity_poly.type
_entity_poly.pdbx_seq_one_letter_code
_entity_poly.pdbx_strand_id
1 'polypeptide(L)'
;MASLKEVKGRIASVNNTRKITSAMKMVASAKLHKAQAAIENMLPYERRLNHILTNFLSADSEVESPFIVKREVKRVAIVVFASNTSLCDGFNANIIRHLTVILDEYKSLGMENVLLYPVGRKVAEGVKKLGFKAEGDFQHMADKPSYQEAAALAEDLMRRFLHRDIDKVELLYNHFRSTAVQVLTRETYLPIDLTQEKKEEDKGRIPDYIVEPSVDVVMGELLPKVLRMKMFTVLLDSNASEHAARTMAMQIATDNANDLLQDLTVMYNKSRQQAITNELLDIVGGSMA
;
A
#
# COMPACT_ATOMS: atom_id res chain seq x y z
N MET A 1 27.47 -35.14 10.82
CA MET A 1 27.82 -34.06 9.86
C MET A 1 26.96 -34.25 8.62
N ALA A 2 26.53 -33.14 7.98
CA ALA A 2 25.77 -33.24 6.74
C ALA A 2 26.63 -33.87 5.64
N SER A 3 26.06 -34.77 4.82
CA SER A 3 26.78 -35.42 3.75
C SER A 3 27.15 -34.41 2.64
N LEU A 4 28.26 -34.64 1.93
CA LEU A 4 28.71 -33.84 0.78
C LEU A 4 27.56 -33.64 -0.25
N LYS A 5 26.76 -34.67 -0.48
CA LYS A 5 25.60 -34.66 -1.38
C LYS A 5 24.51 -33.71 -0.88
N GLU A 6 24.24 -33.72 0.42
CA GLU A 6 23.25 -32.83 1.05
C GLU A 6 23.66 -31.36 0.96
N VAL A 7 24.93 -31.03 1.30
CA VAL A 7 25.44 -29.66 1.20
C VAL A 7 25.40 -29.15 -0.24
N LYS A 8 25.77 -29.99 -1.21
CA LYS A 8 25.66 -29.67 -2.64
C LYS A 8 24.20 -29.38 -3.07
N GLY A 9 23.26 -30.19 -2.56
CA GLY A 9 21.83 -29.98 -2.81
C GLY A 9 21.32 -28.64 -2.23
N ARG A 10 21.77 -28.29 -1.01
CA ARG A 10 21.45 -26.99 -0.38
C ARG A 10 21.99 -25.80 -1.17
N ILE A 11 23.25 -25.90 -1.65
CA ILE A 11 23.87 -24.86 -2.52
C ILE A 11 23.02 -24.65 -3.77
N ALA A 12 22.60 -25.72 -4.44
CA ALA A 12 21.76 -25.63 -5.64
C ALA A 12 20.40 -24.97 -5.34
N SER A 13 19.74 -25.34 -4.25
CA SER A 13 18.45 -24.77 -3.82
C SER A 13 18.57 -23.29 -3.50
N VAL A 14 19.55 -22.88 -2.69
CA VAL A 14 19.77 -21.47 -2.32
C VAL A 14 20.13 -20.63 -3.54
N ASN A 15 20.96 -21.15 -4.45
CA ASN A 15 21.29 -20.46 -5.70
C ASN A 15 20.05 -20.24 -6.60
N ASN A 16 19.15 -21.21 -6.67
CA ASN A 16 17.87 -21.03 -7.38
C ASN A 16 16.99 -19.98 -6.70
N THR A 17 16.87 -20.02 -5.38
CA THR A 17 16.12 -18.99 -4.60
C THR A 17 16.70 -17.60 -4.86
N ARG A 18 18.02 -17.43 -4.82
CA ARG A 18 18.70 -16.17 -5.14
C ARG A 18 18.34 -15.65 -6.53
N LYS A 19 18.33 -16.51 -7.54
CA LYS A 19 17.96 -16.13 -8.92
C LYS A 19 16.51 -15.65 -8.99
N ILE A 20 15.62 -16.35 -8.29
CA ILE A 20 14.19 -15.99 -8.23
C ILE A 20 14.00 -14.64 -7.53
N THR A 21 14.59 -14.44 -6.36
CA THR A 21 14.46 -13.17 -5.61
C THR A 21 15.06 -12.00 -6.37
N SER A 22 16.19 -12.18 -7.04
CA SER A 22 16.81 -11.18 -7.91
C SER A 22 15.90 -10.81 -9.09
N ALA A 23 15.25 -11.78 -9.75
CA ALA A 23 14.30 -11.52 -10.82
C ALA A 23 13.06 -10.80 -10.30
N MET A 24 12.51 -11.21 -9.14
CA MET A 24 11.37 -10.56 -8.51
C MET A 24 11.68 -9.12 -8.11
N LYS A 25 12.90 -8.83 -7.62
CA LYS A 25 13.37 -7.47 -7.34
C LYS A 25 13.33 -6.61 -8.61
N MET A 26 13.86 -7.11 -9.73
CA MET A 26 13.85 -6.35 -11.00
C MET A 26 12.44 -6.03 -11.47
N VAL A 27 11.53 -7.00 -11.41
CA VAL A 27 10.11 -6.79 -11.77
C VAL A 27 9.44 -5.78 -10.85
N ALA A 28 9.65 -5.89 -9.52
CA ALA A 28 9.09 -4.96 -8.54
C ALA A 28 9.64 -3.54 -8.75
N SER A 29 10.93 -3.38 -9.00
CA SER A 29 11.57 -2.09 -9.29
C SER A 29 11.00 -1.44 -10.56
N ALA A 30 10.79 -2.22 -11.63
CA ALA A 30 10.18 -1.70 -12.86
C ALA A 30 8.73 -1.23 -12.63
N LYS A 31 7.96 -1.98 -11.83
CA LYS A 31 6.59 -1.59 -11.46
C LYS A 31 6.58 -0.35 -10.54
N LEU A 32 7.50 -0.25 -9.59
CA LEU A 32 7.68 0.93 -8.75
C LEU A 32 7.94 2.17 -9.60
N HIS A 33 8.87 2.07 -10.54
CA HIS A 33 9.19 3.21 -11.42
C HIS A 33 7.98 3.65 -12.25
N LYS A 34 7.19 2.69 -12.76
CA LYS A 34 5.95 3.00 -13.46
C LYS A 34 4.92 3.68 -12.56
N ALA A 35 4.77 3.24 -11.31
CA ALA A 35 3.85 3.84 -10.34
C ALA A 35 4.29 5.27 -9.97
N GLN A 36 5.58 5.48 -9.73
CA GLN A 36 6.14 6.81 -9.47
C GLN A 36 5.90 7.77 -10.63
N ALA A 37 6.17 7.35 -11.86
CA ALA A 37 5.89 8.18 -13.04
C ALA A 37 4.40 8.53 -13.17
N ALA A 38 3.49 7.60 -12.81
CA ALA A 38 2.06 7.89 -12.81
C ALA A 38 1.68 8.93 -11.75
N ILE A 39 2.25 8.84 -10.54
CA ILE A 39 2.06 9.84 -9.46
C ILE A 39 2.60 11.20 -9.91
N GLU A 40 3.82 11.27 -10.43
CA GLU A 40 4.45 12.52 -10.89
C GLU A 40 3.63 13.23 -11.98
N ASN A 41 3.02 12.47 -12.87
CA ASN A 41 2.14 13.01 -13.92
C ASN A 41 0.82 13.56 -13.34
N MET A 42 0.34 13.03 -12.20
CA MET A 42 -0.92 13.46 -11.56
C MET A 42 -0.73 14.63 -10.59
N LEU A 43 0.43 14.75 -9.95
CA LEU A 43 0.73 15.78 -8.95
C LEU A 43 0.42 17.22 -9.40
N PRO A 44 0.74 17.66 -10.64
CA PRO A 44 0.43 19.03 -11.07
C PRO A 44 -1.07 19.30 -11.12
N TYR A 45 -1.86 18.29 -11.54
CA TYR A 45 -3.31 18.40 -11.60
C TYR A 45 -3.94 18.43 -10.19
N GLU A 46 -3.52 17.53 -9.32
CA GLU A 46 -3.96 17.47 -7.92
C GLU A 46 -3.65 18.79 -7.18
N ARG A 47 -2.41 19.29 -7.29
CA ARG A 47 -2.01 20.58 -6.70
C ARG A 47 -2.86 21.73 -7.19
N ARG A 48 -3.18 21.77 -8.49
CA ARG A 48 -4.05 22.83 -9.04
C ARG A 48 -5.46 22.74 -8.50
N LEU A 49 -6.04 21.54 -8.40
CA LEU A 49 -7.36 21.36 -7.83
C LEU A 49 -7.40 21.75 -6.35
N ASN A 50 -6.42 21.32 -5.56
CA ASN A 50 -6.33 21.67 -4.14
C ASN A 50 -6.11 23.16 -3.95
N HIS A 51 -5.26 23.80 -4.77
CA HIS A 51 -5.05 25.26 -4.73
C HIS A 51 -6.34 26.03 -5.02
N ILE A 52 -7.11 25.63 -6.05
CA ILE A 52 -8.41 26.24 -6.35
C ILE A 52 -9.36 26.06 -5.17
N LEU A 53 -9.46 24.83 -4.63
CA LEU A 53 -10.32 24.54 -3.49
C LEU A 53 -9.95 25.39 -2.26
N THR A 54 -8.67 25.43 -1.91
CA THR A 54 -8.17 26.21 -0.75
C THR A 54 -8.47 27.69 -0.91
N ASN A 55 -8.34 28.26 -2.12
CA ASN A 55 -8.64 29.66 -2.37
C ASN A 55 -10.14 29.97 -2.20
N PHE A 56 -11.02 29.11 -2.72
CA PHE A 56 -12.46 29.28 -2.51
C PHE A 56 -12.84 29.21 -1.04
N LEU A 57 -12.22 28.32 -0.28
CA LEU A 57 -12.48 28.13 1.15
C LEU A 57 -11.87 29.25 2.03
N SER A 58 -10.87 29.98 1.52
CA SER A 58 -10.23 31.09 2.21
C SER A 58 -10.92 32.44 1.98
N ALA A 59 -11.75 32.53 0.94
CA ALA A 59 -12.43 33.77 0.51
C ALA A 59 -13.73 34.05 1.26
N ASP A 60 -13.80 33.83 2.57
CA ASP A 60 -14.92 34.18 3.48
C ASP A 60 -16.34 33.79 2.99
N SER A 61 -16.42 32.97 1.97
CA SER A 61 -17.67 32.42 1.46
C SER A 61 -18.12 31.29 2.38
N GLU A 62 -19.30 31.40 2.97
CA GLU A 62 -19.98 30.26 3.59
C GLU A 62 -20.30 29.24 2.51
N VAL A 63 -19.32 28.37 2.22
CA VAL A 63 -19.49 27.28 1.27
C VAL A 63 -20.37 26.22 1.93
N GLU A 64 -21.63 26.21 1.61
CA GLU A 64 -22.53 25.14 1.99
C GLU A 64 -22.36 23.94 1.05
N SER A 65 -21.69 22.92 1.51
CA SER A 65 -21.59 21.66 0.78
C SER A 65 -21.94 20.49 1.68
N PRO A 66 -22.76 19.55 1.21
CA PRO A 66 -23.12 18.36 2.00
C PRO A 66 -21.91 17.47 2.31
N PHE A 67 -20.78 17.60 1.57
CA PHE A 67 -19.55 16.85 1.80
C PHE A 67 -18.69 17.37 2.96
N ILE A 68 -18.99 18.56 3.50
CA ILE A 68 -18.26 19.22 4.58
C ILE A 68 -18.95 19.04 5.92
N VAL A 69 -20.25 18.76 5.92
CA VAL A 69 -21.07 18.70 7.11
C VAL A 69 -20.64 17.56 8.03
N LYS A 70 -20.08 17.92 9.19
CA LYS A 70 -19.79 16.96 10.27
C LYS A 70 -21.09 16.61 10.99
N ARG A 71 -21.34 15.31 11.16
CA ARG A 71 -22.53 14.77 11.84
C ARG A 71 -22.13 13.67 12.82
N GLU A 72 -23.05 13.29 13.68
CA GLU A 72 -22.82 12.16 14.57
C GLU A 72 -22.58 10.88 13.76
N VAL A 73 -21.50 10.18 14.07
CA VAL A 73 -21.09 8.98 13.33
C VAL A 73 -21.88 7.79 13.86
N LYS A 74 -22.81 7.29 13.06
CA LYS A 74 -23.59 6.06 13.31
C LYS A 74 -23.11 4.92 12.43
N ARG A 75 -22.69 5.22 11.20
CA ARG A 75 -22.14 4.26 10.25
C ARG A 75 -20.85 4.78 9.65
N VAL A 76 -19.80 3.93 9.62
CA VAL A 76 -18.50 4.27 9.07
C VAL A 76 -18.15 3.34 7.92
N ALA A 77 -17.62 3.89 6.84
CA ALA A 77 -17.01 3.12 5.78
C ALA A 77 -15.47 3.27 5.85
N ILE A 78 -14.74 2.17 5.75
CA ILE A 78 -13.29 2.17 5.77
C ILE A 78 -12.80 1.51 4.48
N VAL A 79 -12.11 2.29 3.63
CA VAL A 79 -11.43 1.78 2.44
C VAL A 79 -10.02 1.42 2.83
N VAL A 80 -9.64 0.15 2.64
CA VAL A 80 -8.35 -0.37 3.08
C VAL A 80 -7.57 -0.87 1.88
N PHE A 81 -6.40 -0.30 1.66
CA PHE A 81 -5.56 -0.63 0.52
C PHE A 81 -4.44 -1.60 0.92
N ALA A 82 -4.34 -2.71 0.22
CA ALA A 82 -3.27 -3.69 0.39
C ALA A 82 -2.92 -4.38 -0.94
N SER A 83 -1.95 -5.27 -0.91
CA SER A 83 -1.54 -5.99 -2.11
C SER A 83 -2.37 -7.25 -2.39
N ASN A 84 -2.28 -7.75 -3.62
CA ASN A 84 -2.83 -9.05 -4.00
C ASN A 84 -1.89 -10.21 -3.66
N THR A 85 -0.59 -9.97 -3.52
CA THR A 85 0.43 -10.99 -3.35
C THR A 85 1.24 -10.79 -2.07
N SER A 86 1.79 -11.87 -1.55
CA SER A 86 2.72 -11.87 -0.42
C SER A 86 4.14 -11.42 -0.85
N LEU A 87 5.12 -11.59 0.02
CA LEU A 87 6.53 -11.28 -0.22
C LEU A 87 6.84 -9.77 -0.38
N CYS A 88 6.13 -8.94 0.36
CA CYS A 88 6.34 -7.50 0.50
C CYS A 88 6.62 -7.11 1.96
N ASP A 89 7.39 -7.93 2.65
CA ASP A 89 7.72 -7.76 4.07
C ASP A 89 6.46 -7.59 4.95
N GLY A 90 6.48 -6.68 5.90
CA GLY A 90 5.39 -6.37 6.82
C GLY A 90 4.23 -5.57 6.20
N PHE A 91 4.28 -5.18 4.93
CA PHE A 91 3.32 -4.30 4.27
C PHE A 91 1.85 -4.67 4.54
N ASN A 92 1.46 -5.90 4.20
CA ASN A 92 0.08 -6.37 4.40
C ASN A 92 -0.25 -6.62 5.88
N ALA A 93 0.68 -7.18 6.64
CA ALA A 93 0.48 -7.51 8.05
C ALA A 93 0.27 -6.25 8.90
N ASN A 94 1.02 -5.18 8.62
CA ASN A 94 0.90 -3.91 9.33
C ASN A 94 -0.46 -3.24 9.06
N ILE A 95 -0.93 -3.25 7.81
CA ILE A 95 -2.27 -2.73 7.46
C ILE A 95 -3.36 -3.50 8.20
N ILE A 96 -3.32 -4.84 8.19
CA ILE A 96 -4.34 -5.65 8.86
C ILE A 96 -4.32 -5.43 10.36
N ARG A 97 -3.13 -5.33 10.97
CA ARG A 97 -2.98 -5.03 12.40
C ARG A 97 -3.58 -3.66 12.75
N HIS A 98 -3.30 -2.65 11.94
CA HIS A 98 -3.82 -1.31 12.17
C HIS A 98 -5.34 -1.24 11.93
N LEU A 99 -5.83 -1.95 10.92
CA LEU A 99 -7.27 -2.11 10.73
C LEU A 99 -7.95 -2.69 11.98
N THR A 100 -7.35 -3.70 12.62
CA THR A 100 -7.90 -4.27 13.86
C THR A 100 -8.00 -3.21 14.96
N VAL A 101 -6.99 -2.35 15.11
CA VAL A 101 -7.03 -1.25 16.09
C VAL A 101 -8.17 -0.26 15.77
N ILE A 102 -8.33 0.10 14.49
CA ILE A 102 -9.42 0.99 14.06
C ILE A 102 -10.79 0.36 14.32
N LEU A 103 -10.93 -0.95 14.06
CA LEU A 103 -12.18 -1.67 14.32
C LEU A 103 -12.52 -1.72 15.81
N ASP A 104 -11.53 -1.82 16.69
CA ASP A 104 -11.74 -1.74 18.15
C ASP A 104 -12.24 -0.35 18.58
N GLU A 105 -11.79 0.74 17.93
CA GLU A 105 -12.30 2.10 18.18
C GLU A 105 -13.79 2.22 17.82
N TYR A 106 -14.23 1.57 16.75
CA TYR A 106 -15.62 1.57 16.29
C TYR A 106 -16.50 0.46 16.85
N LYS A 107 -15.99 -0.31 17.82
CA LYS A 107 -16.71 -1.45 18.40
C LYS A 107 -18.06 -1.08 19.01
N SER A 108 -18.19 0.14 19.55
CA SER A 108 -19.44 0.67 20.11
C SER A 108 -20.55 0.88 19.07
N LEU A 109 -20.22 1.00 17.79
CA LEU A 109 -21.21 1.15 16.72
C LEU A 109 -21.88 -0.16 16.31
N GLY A 110 -21.28 -1.31 16.66
CA GLY A 110 -21.71 -2.63 16.17
C GLY A 110 -21.08 -2.97 14.80
N MET A 111 -20.86 -4.27 14.55
CA MET A 111 -20.18 -4.74 13.34
C MET A 111 -20.96 -4.42 12.05
N GLU A 112 -22.28 -4.39 12.11
CA GLU A 112 -23.17 -4.08 10.98
C GLU A 112 -23.09 -2.62 10.52
N ASN A 113 -22.58 -1.73 11.37
CA ASN A 113 -22.43 -0.31 11.08
C ASN A 113 -21.02 0.07 10.64
N VAL A 114 -20.11 -0.91 10.52
CA VAL A 114 -18.76 -0.73 9.99
C VAL A 114 -18.64 -1.42 8.65
N LEU A 115 -18.64 -0.65 7.58
CA LEU A 115 -18.56 -1.12 6.19
C LEU A 115 -17.11 -1.15 5.74
N LEU A 116 -16.61 -2.31 5.32
CA LEU A 116 -15.23 -2.48 4.89
C LEU A 116 -15.13 -2.65 3.38
N TYR A 117 -14.34 -1.79 2.75
CA TYR A 117 -14.03 -1.79 1.32
C TYR A 117 -12.57 -2.24 1.11
N PRO A 118 -12.31 -3.55 1.01
CA PRO A 118 -10.96 -4.05 0.85
C PRO A 118 -10.47 -3.91 -0.59
N VAL A 119 -9.49 -3.07 -0.83
CA VAL A 119 -8.78 -2.94 -2.10
C VAL A 119 -7.53 -3.82 -2.04
N GLY A 120 -7.60 -4.99 -2.68
CA GLY A 120 -6.56 -6.01 -2.68
C GLY A 120 -6.94 -7.29 -1.93
N ARG A 121 -6.45 -8.42 -2.46
CA ARG A 121 -6.80 -9.75 -1.98
C ARG A 121 -6.37 -10.00 -0.54
N LYS A 122 -5.17 -9.53 -0.15
CA LYS A 122 -4.63 -9.81 1.20
C LYS A 122 -5.44 -9.17 2.31
N VAL A 123 -5.94 -7.96 2.09
CA VAL A 123 -6.83 -7.34 3.07
C VAL A 123 -8.24 -7.93 3.02
N ALA A 124 -8.74 -8.34 1.85
CA ALA A 124 -10.04 -9.04 1.75
C ALA A 124 -10.03 -10.37 2.53
N GLU A 125 -8.93 -11.16 2.42
CA GLU A 125 -8.70 -12.35 3.24
C GLU A 125 -8.64 -12.02 4.74
N GLY A 126 -8.00 -10.89 5.10
CA GLY A 126 -7.89 -10.40 6.48
C GLY A 126 -9.25 -10.00 7.06
N VAL A 127 -10.03 -9.21 6.33
CA VAL A 127 -11.39 -8.79 6.69
C VAL A 127 -12.30 -9.99 6.95
N LYS A 128 -12.24 -11.01 6.07
CA LYS A 128 -12.99 -12.26 6.25
C LYS A 128 -12.58 -13.02 7.51
N LYS A 129 -11.28 -13.06 7.82
CA LYS A 129 -10.76 -13.70 9.07
C LYS A 129 -11.20 -12.97 10.33
N LEU A 130 -11.38 -11.66 10.27
CA LEU A 130 -11.89 -10.83 11.36
C LEU A 130 -13.41 -10.95 11.54
N GLY A 131 -14.10 -11.71 10.69
CA GLY A 131 -15.55 -11.93 10.77
C GLY A 131 -16.39 -10.84 10.09
N PHE A 132 -15.78 -9.88 9.39
CA PHE A 132 -16.50 -8.84 8.68
C PHE A 132 -16.82 -9.25 7.24
N LYS A 133 -17.92 -8.70 6.72
CA LYS A 133 -18.28 -8.80 5.32
C LYS A 133 -17.57 -7.69 4.52
N ALA A 134 -16.98 -8.07 3.40
CA ALA A 134 -16.43 -7.09 2.46
C ALA A 134 -17.57 -6.48 1.61
N GLU A 135 -17.51 -5.17 1.43
CA GLU A 135 -18.39 -4.42 0.52
C GLU A 135 -17.72 -4.35 -0.87
N GLY A 136 -18.13 -5.25 -1.76
CA GLY A 136 -17.61 -5.32 -3.13
C GLY A 136 -16.32 -6.14 -3.29
N ASP A 137 -15.86 -6.24 -4.55
CA ASP A 137 -14.59 -6.86 -4.94
C ASP A 137 -13.74 -5.85 -5.73
N PHE A 138 -12.66 -5.39 -5.10
CA PHE A 138 -11.75 -4.39 -5.66
C PHE A 138 -10.32 -4.93 -5.83
N GLN A 139 -10.17 -6.26 -5.94
CA GLN A 139 -8.83 -6.88 -6.06
C GLN A 139 -8.11 -6.43 -7.33
N HIS A 140 -8.84 -6.25 -8.44
CA HIS A 140 -8.25 -5.83 -9.70
C HIS A 140 -7.57 -4.45 -9.61
N MET A 141 -8.12 -3.51 -8.84
CA MET A 141 -7.58 -2.16 -8.67
C MET A 141 -6.17 -2.15 -8.07
N ALA A 142 -5.86 -3.11 -7.19
CA ALA A 142 -4.53 -3.19 -6.57
C ALA A 142 -3.43 -3.58 -7.58
N ASP A 143 -3.73 -4.42 -8.58
CA ASP A 143 -2.76 -4.85 -9.58
C ASP A 143 -2.62 -3.86 -10.76
N LYS A 144 -3.74 -3.25 -11.15
CA LYS A 144 -3.83 -2.33 -12.29
C LYS A 144 -4.62 -1.09 -11.90
N PRO A 145 -4.00 -0.14 -11.20
CA PRO A 145 -4.65 1.10 -10.82
C PRO A 145 -5.27 1.81 -12.03
N SER A 146 -6.58 2.07 -11.97
CA SER A 146 -7.38 2.73 -12.99
C SER A 146 -8.15 3.89 -12.38
N TYR A 147 -8.07 5.07 -13.02
CA TYR A 147 -8.86 6.22 -12.60
C TYR A 147 -10.37 5.95 -12.64
N GLN A 148 -10.84 5.22 -13.67
CA GLN A 148 -12.25 4.92 -13.83
C GLN A 148 -12.80 4.08 -12.69
N GLU A 149 -12.08 3.04 -12.25
CA GLU A 149 -12.48 2.19 -11.13
C GLU A 149 -12.40 2.94 -9.79
N ALA A 150 -11.34 3.73 -9.58
CA ALA A 150 -11.20 4.57 -8.39
C ALA A 150 -12.29 5.64 -8.31
N ALA A 151 -12.63 6.27 -9.43
CA ALA A 151 -13.71 7.24 -9.52
C ALA A 151 -15.08 6.59 -9.24
N ALA A 152 -15.35 5.39 -9.77
CA ALA A 152 -16.60 4.66 -9.51
C ALA A 152 -16.75 4.31 -8.02
N LEU A 153 -15.67 3.88 -7.35
CA LEU A 153 -15.67 3.64 -5.89
C LEU A 153 -15.94 4.95 -5.12
N ALA A 154 -15.27 6.04 -5.52
CA ALA A 154 -15.47 7.35 -4.91
C ALA A 154 -16.92 7.83 -5.07
N GLU A 155 -17.51 7.65 -6.25
CA GLU A 155 -18.91 8.03 -6.54
C GLU A 155 -19.91 7.20 -5.73
N ASP A 156 -19.68 5.91 -5.54
CA ASP A 156 -20.53 5.08 -4.67
C ASP A 156 -20.47 5.57 -3.22
N LEU A 157 -19.27 5.84 -2.69
CA LEU A 157 -19.09 6.36 -1.33
C LEU A 157 -19.73 7.74 -1.16
N MET A 158 -19.54 8.66 -2.12
CA MET A 158 -20.19 9.99 -2.11
C MET A 158 -21.70 9.87 -2.11
N ARG A 159 -22.26 9.03 -2.96
CA ARG A 159 -23.71 8.80 -3.04
C ARG A 159 -24.25 8.27 -1.71
N ARG A 160 -23.64 7.23 -1.12
CA ARG A 160 -24.04 6.68 0.18
C ARG A 160 -23.91 7.71 1.31
N PHE A 161 -22.90 8.57 1.26
CA PHE A 161 -22.74 9.67 2.21
C PHE A 161 -23.85 10.71 2.09
N LEU A 162 -24.23 11.10 0.87
CA LEU A 162 -25.34 12.03 0.60
C LEU A 162 -26.68 11.47 1.04
N HIS A 163 -26.93 10.18 0.82
CA HIS A 163 -28.16 9.48 1.25
C HIS A 163 -28.19 9.17 2.75
N ARG A 164 -27.15 9.52 3.51
CA ARG A 164 -26.98 9.23 4.95
C ARG A 164 -26.92 7.73 5.27
N ASP A 165 -26.51 6.91 4.32
CA ASP A 165 -26.24 5.50 4.55
C ASP A 165 -24.93 5.30 5.29
N ILE A 166 -24.00 6.26 5.17
CA ILE A 166 -22.72 6.34 5.89
C ILE A 166 -22.48 7.78 6.34
N ASP A 167 -21.91 7.95 7.52
CA ASP A 167 -21.65 9.27 8.15
C ASP A 167 -20.19 9.67 8.08
N LYS A 168 -19.30 8.70 7.92
CA LYS A 168 -17.85 8.93 7.82
C LYS A 168 -17.24 7.94 6.86
N VAL A 169 -16.25 8.38 6.09
CA VAL A 169 -15.40 7.53 5.24
C VAL A 169 -13.96 7.75 5.61
N GLU A 170 -13.23 6.68 5.88
CA GLU A 170 -11.81 6.70 6.17
C GLU A 170 -11.03 5.91 5.12
N LEU A 171 -9.82 6.36 4.81
CA LEU A 171 -8.86 5.66 3.97
C LEU A 171 -7.70 5.15 4.83
N LEU A 172 -7.36 3.89 4.68
CA LEU A 172 -6.21 3.27 5.33
C LEU A 172 -5.28 2.71 4.27
N TYR A 173 -4.09 3.27 4.16
CA TYR A 173 -3.13 2.92 3.12
C TYR A 173 -1.68 3.17 3.59
N ASN A 174 -0.71 2.73 2.80
CA ASN A 174 0.68 3.08 3.01
C ASN A 174 1.08 4.20 2.05
N HIS A 175 1.47 5.34 2.61
CA HIS A 175 2.04 6.46 1.86
C HIS A 175 3.49 6.17 1.48
N PHE A 176 3.83 6.36 0.23
CA PHE A 176 5.18 6.21 -0.30
C PHE A 176 6.04 7.44 0.04
N ARG A 177 6.96 7.28 0.98
CA ARG A 177 7.94 8.33 1.30
C ARG A 177 9.28 8.09 0.59
N SER A 178 9.72 6.84 0.56
CA SER A 178 10.94 6.40 -0.13
C SER A 178 10.88 4.88 -0.34
N THR A 179 11.83 4.34 -1.13
CA THR A 179 11.93 2.89 -1.32
C THR A 179 12.09 2.13 0.00
N ALA A 180 12.76 2.72 0.99
CA ALA A 180 13.00 2.12 2.29
C ALA A 180 11.91 2.40 3.32
N VAL A 181 11.10 3.46 3.14
CA VAL A 181 10.14 3.93 4.14
C VAL A 181 8.77 4.10 3.51
N GLN A 182 7.81 3.30 3.97
CA GLN A 182 6.39 3.43 3.71
C GLN A 182 5.70 3.80 5.02
N VAL A 183 4.90 4.85 4.99
CA VAL A 183 4.23 5.38 6.19
C VAL A 183 2.78 4.94 6.17
N LEU A 184 2.39 4.11 7.15
CA LEU A 184 1.00 3.71 7.33
C LEU A 184 0.17 4.94 7.69
N THR A 185 -0.79 5.27 6.84
CA THR A 185 -1.59 6.50 6.91
C THR A 185 -3.06 6.15 7.04
N ARG A 186 -3.72 6.81 7.99
CA ARG A 186 -5.17 6.84 8.16
C ARG A 186 -5.63 8.27 7.99
N GLU A 187 -6.56 8.50 7.08
CA GLU A 187 -7.11 9.83 6.87
C GLU A 187 -8.63 9.80 6.69
N THR A 188 -9.29 10.88 7.10
CA THR A 188 -10.72 11.05 6.87
C THR A 188 -10.92 11.52 5.43
N TYR A 189 -11.69 10.75 4.66
CA TYR A 189 -12.05 11.06 3.28
C TYR A 189 -13.35 11.88 3.21
N LEU A 190 -14.35 11.48 3.98
CA LEU A 190 -15.61 12.19 4.15
C LEU A 190 -16.00 12.18 5.65
N PRO A 191 -16.52 13.30 6.18
CA PRO A 191 -16.62 14.63 5.57
C PRO A 191 -15.24 15.24 5.33
N ILE A 192 -15.14 16.15 4.34
CA ILE A 192 -13.90 16.86 4.02
C ILE A 192 -13.55 17.78 5.20
N ASP A 193 -12.34 17.66 5.71
CA ASP A 193 -11.84 18.54 6.78
C ASP A 193 -11.01 19.69 6.19
N LEU A 194 -11.68 20.82 6.05
CA LEU A 194 -11.10 22.05 5.50
C LEU A 194 -9.98 22.64 6.36
N THR A 195 -9.89 22.26 7.63
CA THR A 195 -8.89 22.80 8.55
C THR A 195 -7.49 22.21 8.36
N GLN A 196 -7.40 21.02 7.80
CA GLN A 196 -6.11 20.35 7.53
C GLN A 196 -5.43 20.87 6.26
N GLU A 197 -6.20 21.29 5.26
CA GLU A 197 -5.68 21.82 4.00
C GLU A 197 -5.13 23.25 4.11
N LYS A 198 -5.49 24.01 5.16
CA LYS A 198 -4.95 25.36 5.42
C LYS A 198 -3.48 25.37 5.88
N LYS A 199 -2.84 24.23 6.14
CA LYS A 199 -1.47 24.13 6.69
C LYS A 199 -0.36 24.04 5.66
N GLU A 200 -0.64 23.76 4.41
CA GLU A 200 0.39 23.63 3.38
C GLU A 200 0.21 24.69 2.28
N GLU A 201 1.13 25.65 2.30
CA GLU A 201 1.51 26.52 1.18
C GLU A 201 0.46 27.52 0.65
N ASP A 202 0.41 28.70 1.11
CA ASP A 202 0.77 29.90 0.36
C ASP A 202 0.51 31.18 1.17
N LYS A 203 1.58 31.83 1.60
CA LYS A 203 1.53 33.26 2.02
C LYS A 203 1.49 34.16 0.78
N GLY A 204 0.98 33.63 -0.34
CA GLY A 204 0.78 34.35 -1.58
C GLY A 204 -0.58 35.06 -1.63
N ARG A 205 -0.68 36.10 -2.42
CA ARG A 205 -1.92 36.80 -2.74
C ARG A 205 -2.98 35.76 -3.16
N ILE A 206 -4.12 35.76 -2.46
CA ILE A 206 -5.30 35.01 -2.88
C ILE A 206 -5.70 35.58 -4.25
N PRO A 207 -5.65 34.76 -5.33
CA PRO A 207 -6.08 35.26 -6.63
C PRO A 207 -7.58 35.53 -6.58
N ASP A 208 -7.97 36.70 -7.05
CA ASP A 208 -9.37 37.11 -7.18
C ASP A 208 -9.96 36.36 -8.38
N TYR A 209 -10.62 35.23 -8.14
CA TYR A 209 -11.24 34.44 -9.21
C TYR A 209 -12.58 35.07 -9.60
N ILE A 210 -12.79 35.26 -10.90
CA ILE A 210 -14.13 35.53 -11.46
C ILE A 210 -14.85 34.18 -11.51
N VAL A 211 -15.94 34.08 -10.75
CA VAL A 211 -16.72 32.83 -10.62
C VAL A 211 -18.02 32.96 -11.39
N GLU A 212 -18.23 32.05 -12.33
CA GLU A 212 -19.46 31.97 -13.12
C GLU A 212 -19.98 30.53 -13.12
N PRO A 213 -21.28 30.28 -12.91
CA PRO A 213 -22.37 31.24 -12.64
C PRO A 213 -22.43 31.63 -11.15
N SER A 214 -22.01 30.76 -10.21
CA SER A 214 -21.93 31.02 -8.76
C SER A 214 -20.92 30.10 -8.09
N VAL A 215 -20.48 30.48 -6.89
CA VAL A 215 -19.53 29.68 -6.07
C VAL A 215 -20.13 28.30 -5.78
N ASP A 216 -21.40 28.19 -5.43
CA ASP A 216 -22.06 26.94 -5.07
C ASP A 216 -22.09 25.93 -6.24
N VAL A 217 -22.38 26.41 -7.45
CA VAL A 217 -22.39 25.57 -8.65
C VAL A 217 -20.97 25.07 -8.94
N VAL A 218 -19.97 25.93 -8.88
CA VAL A 218 -18.56 25.56 -9.09
C VAL A 218 -18.09 24.57 -8.04
N MET A 219 -18.41 24.81 -6.77
CA MET A 219 -18.04 23.91 -5.66
C MET A 219 -18.79 22.56 -5.76
N GLY A 220 -20.04 22.56 -6.20
CA GLY A 220 -20.81 21.34 -6.46
C GLY A 220 -20.17 20.41 -7.49
N GLU A 221 -19.43 20.96 -8.46
CA GLU A 221 -18.66 20.19 -9.44
C GLU A 221 -17.22 19.91 -9.00
N LEU A 222 -16.58 20.87 -8.33
CA LEU A 222 -15.18 20.80 -7.94
C LEU A 222 -14.93 19.73 -6.87
N LEU A 223 -15.75 19.72 -5.80
CA LEU A 223 -15.58 18.78 -4.68
C LEU A 223 -15.66 17.30 -5.12
N PRO A 224 -16.64 16.86 -5.94
CA PRO A 224 -16.62 15.50 -6.46
C PRO A 224 -15.41 15.19 -7.33
N LYS A 225 -14.87 16.17 -8.08
CA LYS A 225 -13.65 15.99 -8.86
C LYS A 225 -12.43 15.79 -7.97
N VAL A 226 -12.29 16.61 -6.91
CA VAL A 226 -11.23 16.49 -5.91
C VAL A 226 -11.29 15.12 -5.22
N LEU A 227 -12.46 14.69 -4.78
CA LEU A 227 -12.65 13.40 -4.12
C LEU A 227 -12.28 12.22 -5.03
N ARG A 228 -12.75 12.20 -6.28
CA ARG A 228 -12.35 11.17 -7.26
C ARG A 228 -10.84 11.14 -7.48
N MET A 229 -10.22 12.31 -7.60
CA MET A 229 -8.77 12.42 -7.75
C MET A 229 -8.04 11.89 -6.52
N LYS A 230 -8.46 12.27 -5.33
CA LYS A 230 -7.88 11.81 -4.06
C LYS A 230 -7.92 10.30 -3.94
N MET A 231 -9.06 9.66 -4.26
CA MET A 231 -9.17 8.20 -4.25
C MET A 231 -8.17 7.54 -5.19
N PHE A 232 -7.98 8.11 -6.39
CA PHE A 232 -7.04 7.59 -7.37
C PHE A 232 -5.58 7.81 -6.94
N THR A 233 -5.26 8.98 -6.40
CA THR A 233 -3.90 9.28 -5.88
C THR A 233 -3.53 8.32 -4.74
N VAL A 234 -4.44 8.06 -3.80
CA VAL A 234 -4.23 7.10 -2.71
C VAL A 234 -4.01 5.67 -3.24
N LEU A 235 -4.76 5.28 -4.26
CA LEU A 235 -4.57 3.98 -4.92
C LEU A 235 -3.18 3.85 -5.55
N LEU A 236 -2.72 4.89 -6.26
CA LEU A 236 -1.38 4.93 -6.86
C LEU A 236 -0.28 4.93 -5.80
N ASP A 237 -0.46 5.68 -4.73
CA ASP A 237 0.48 5.80 -3.62
C ASP A 237 0.64 4.46 -2.89
N SER A 238 -0.47 3.78 -2.58
CA SER A 238 -0.45 2.43 -2.02
C SER A 238 0.21 1.41 -2.95
N ASN A 239 0.00 1.51 -4.27
CA ASN A 239 0.63 0.63 -5.26
C ASN A 239 2.14 0.87 -5.34
N ALA A 240 2.59 2.13 -5.32
CA ALA A 240 4.01 2.47 -5.27
C ALA A 240 4.66 1.94 -3.98
N SER A 241 3.99 2.13 -2.84
CA SER A 241 4.43 1.64 -1.53
C SER A 241 4.57 0.11 -1.50
N GLU A 242 3.63 -0.62 -2.08
CA GLU A 242 3.70 -2.08 -2.21
C GLU A 242 4.94 -2.52 -3.00
N HIS A 243 5.16 -1.91 -4.17
CA HIS A 243 6.30 -2.28 -5.02
C HIS A 243 7.63 -1.85 -4.42
N ALA A 244 7.69 -0.77 -3.65
CA ALA A 244 8.86 -0.37 -2.87
C ALA A 244 9.19 -1.40 -1.78
N ALA A 245 8.19 -1.77 -0.96
CA ALA A 245 8.35 -2.79 0.08
C ALA A 245 8.81 -4.13 -0.51
N ARG A 246 8.22 -4.55 -1.64
CA ARG A 246 8.64 -5.78 -2.33
C ARG A 246 10.05 -5.68 -2.87
N THR A 247 10.45 -4.56 -3.44
CA THR A 247 11.82 -4.35 -3.94
C THR A 247 12.84 -4.51 -2.81
N MET A 248 12.57 -3.90 -1.65
CA MET A 248 13.43 -4.02 -0.46
C MET A 248 13.46 -5.44 0.09
N ALA A 249 12.30 -6.09 0.23
CA ALA A 249 12.22 -7.46 0.72
C ALA A 249 13.00 -8.44 -0.19
N MET A 250 12.91 -8.28 -1.50
CA MET A 250 13.63 -9.11 -2.47
C MET A 250 15.12 -8.79 -2.51
N GLN A 251 15.53 -7.54 -2.26
CA GLN A 251 16.94 -7.18 -2.09
C GLN A 251 17.53 -7.90 -0.88
N ILE A 252 16.91 -7.76 0.29
CA ILE A 252 17.36 -8.41 1.54
C ILE A 252 17.41 -9.93 1.37
N ALA A 253 16.39 -10.53 0.75
CA ALA A 253 16.35 -11.96 0.50
C ALA A 253 17.48 -12.43 -0.45
N THR A 254 17.85 -11.60 -1.44
CA THR A 254 18.94 -11.89 -2.37
C THR A 254 20.29 -11.79 -1.66
N ASP A 255 20.50 -10.80 -0.81
CA ASP A 255 21.73 -10.60 -0.05
C ASP A 255 21.91 -11.74 0.97
N ASN A 256 20.89 -12.08 1.73
CA ASN A 256 20.90 -13.24 2.64
C ASN A 256 21.21 -14.57 1.91
N ALA A 257 20.69 -14.73 0.68
CA ALA A 257 20.99 -15.89 -0.12
C ALA A 257 22.45 -15.93 -0.59
N ASN A 258 23.08 -14.78 -0.87
CA ASN A 258 24.50 -14.68 -1.20
C ASN A 258 25.37 -15.07 0.00
N ASP A 259 25.09 -14.54 1.18
CA ASP A 259 25.81 -14.86 2.41
C ASP A 259 25.72 -16.36 2.73
N LEU A 260 24.51 -16.92 2.65
CA LEU A 260 24.30 -18.36 2.89
C LEU A 260 25.02 -19.22 1.85
N LEU A 261 25.11 -18.80 0.58
CA LEU A 261 25.90 -19.50 -0.44
C LEU A 261 27.37 -19.49 -0.14
N GLN A 262 27.91 -18.41 0.40
CA GLN A 262 29.32 -18.31 0.81
C GLN A 262 29.60 -19.30 1.94
N ASP A 263 28.78 -19.31 2.99
CA ASP A 263 28.92 -20.22 4.13
C ASP A 263 28.83 -21.70 3.71
N LEU A 264 27.84 -22.04 2.89
CA LEU A 264 27.65 -23.38 2.38
C LEU A 264 28.82 -23.83 1.50
N THR A 265 29.45 -22.91 0.73
CA THR A 265 30.60 -23.19 -0.09
C THR A 265 31.85 -23.52 0.76
N VAL A 266 32.07 -22.76 1.85
CA VAL A 266 33.11 -23.04 2.83
C VAL A 266 32.92 -24.40 3.48
N MET A 267 31.68 -24.67 3.92
CA MET A 267 31.30 -25.96 4.53
C MET A 267 31.48 -27.12 3.55
N TYR A 268 31.12 -26.96 2.29
CA TYR A 268 31.33 -27.97 1.23
C TYR A 268 32.78 -28.28 1.03
N ASN A 269 33.66 -27.25 0.91
CA ASN A 269 35.08 -27.43 0.71
C ASN A 269 35.71 -28.14 1.91
N LYS A 270 35.36 -27.77 3.15
CA LYS A 270 35.84 -28.44 4.37
C LYS A 270 35.43 -29.91 4.41
N SER A 271 34.14 -30.20 4.14
CA SER A 271 33.65 -31.58 4.12
C SER A 271 34.28 -32.41 3.00
N ARG A 272 34.58 -31.81 1.84
CA ARG A 272 35.28 -32.45 0.74
C ARG A 272 36.73 -32.81 1.13
N GLN A 273 37.48 -31.86 1.74
CA GLN A 273 38.82 -32.11 2.23
C GLN A 273 38.83 -33.26 3.25
N GLN A 274 37.89 -33.26 4.18
CA GLN A 274 37.79 -34.29 5.19
C GLN A 274 37.46 -35.69 4.59
N ALA A 275 36.59 -35.74 3.58
CA ALA A 275 36.27 -36.98 2.87
C ALA A 275 37.50 -37.52 2.14
N ILE A 276 38.25 -36.66 1.41
CA ILE A 276 39.49 -37.04 0.73
C ILE A 276 40.55 -37.56 1.74
N THR A 277 40.69 -36.86 2.88
CA THR A 277 41.63 -37.28 3.93
C THR A 277 41.25 -38.65 4.50
N ASN A 278 39.99 -38.92 4.75
CA ASN A 278 39.48 -40.20 5.22
C ASN A 278 39.75 -41.32 4.20
N GLU A 279 39.45 -41.08 2.92
CA GLU A 279 39.74 -42.03 1.83
C GLU A 279 41.24 -42.35 1.73
N LEU A 280 42.13 -41.33 1.85
CA LEU A 280 43.57 -41.53 1.86
C LEU A 280 44.04 -42.35 3.08
N LEU A 281 43.47 -42.08 4.27
CA LEU A 281 43.76 -42.84 5.49
C LEU A 281 43.29 -44.31 5.37
N ASP A 282 42.14 -44.55 4.79
CA ASP A 282 41.61 -45.89 4.55
C ASP A 282 42.49 -46.67 3.58
N ILE A 283 43.00 -46.03 2.50
CA ILE A 283 43.95 -46.65 1.55
C ILE A 283 45.27 -46.99 2.23
N VAL A 284 45.84 -46.05 3.01
CA VAL A 284 47.11 -46.30 3.72
C VAL A 284 46.95 -47.36 4.79
N GLY A 285 45.83 -47.33 5.55
CA GLY A 285 45.55 -48.35 6.57
C GLY A 285 45.35 -49.75 5.97
N GLY A 286 44.66 -49.85 4.81
CA GLY A 286 44.45 -51.09 4.09
C GLY A 286 45.71 -51.63 3.42
N SER A 287 46.76 -50.81 3.17
CA SER A 287 48.03 -51.23 2.61
C SER A 287 49.04 -51.73 3.68
N MET A 288 48.73 -51.52 4.96
CA MET A 288 49.58 -51.95 6.10
C MET A 288 49.03 -53.23 6.77
N ALA A 289 47.86 -53.72 6.37
CA ALA A 289 47.28 -55.00 6.81
C ALA A 289 47.55 -56.09 5.76
#